data_3c2bddef6606c5beda59ec9b6b0761fe
#
_entry.id   3c2bddef6606c5beda59ec9b6b0761fe
#
_cell.length_a   1.000
_cell.length_b   1.000
_cell.length_c   1.000
_cell.angle_alpha   90.00
_cell.angle_beta   90.00
_cell.angle_gamma   90.00
#
_symmetry.space_group_name_H-M   'P 1'
#
loop_
_entity.id
_entity.type
_entity.pdbx_description
1 polymer ?
#
loop_
_entity_poly.entity_id
_entity_poly.type
_entity_poly.pdbx_seq_one_letter_code
_entity_poly.pdbx_strand_id
1 'polypeptide(L)'
;MRQQLSELRRAMQAHGIDLYIIPTDDFHASEYVGAHFRGRHYVSGFTGSAGTLVVTADWAGLWTDGRYFLQAGQQLEGSGIELCKMGEPGVPTIPEYLEKTLEAGQTLGFDGRVVTARQYEGYQRIAEKKQGKIVSDVDLLDEIWAERPALSAEPAWELPVSLTGRSRQEKLHQVRREMEILGADTLILSSLMDVCWLMNLRGNDVDCTPVMLSFAAVTMTDAVLFVNPAILSTEIQAHLKEDGVTIRPYACVYEYTKKLPEDSTVMMNLNVVNSLIRACVPASVRVIDHVDPTELPKAVKNATEVEGFRKAHVQDGVAVTRLMYWLKHNVGKIPMDELSVAEKLEEFRRERPDYIGPSFAPIIAYGAHGAIVHYSPTKESNIPVEPRSLLLADTGGHYLQGTTDITRTFAMGETTDEEKKFFTLVLKGHLHLGNARWKYGCTGANLDYLAREPLWQENMDYNHGTGHGVGYVLSVHEGPQRIHWRGAPIPLEPGMVTSDEPGFYLEGKFGIRHENLTVVCEGETNAYGRFLHFDYLTMVPFDLDAVDTRYLNEDDKKLLNAYHAKVRETILPYLAGDEAEWLLHATRAI
;
A
#
# COMPACT_ATOMS: atom_id res chain seq x y z
N MET A 1 0.97 24.10 -21.25
CA MET A 1 0.34 24.27 -19.93
C MET A 1 -1.04 23.63 -19.96
N ARG A 2 -1.40 22.83 -18.98
CA ARG A 2 -2.73 22.20 -18.89
C ARG A 2 -3.82 23.22 -18.60
N GLN A 3 -5.02 23.02 -19.18
CA GLN A 3 -6.19 23.89 -18.95
C GLN A 3 -6.57 23.92 -17.46
N GLN A 4 -6.60 22.75 -16.81
CA GLN A 4 -6.98 22.60 -15.40
C GLN A 4 -6.07 23.42 -14.47
N LEU A 5 -4.76 23.50 -14.76
CA LEU A 5 -3.84 24.33 -13.99
C LEU A 5 -4.17 25.83 -14.13
N SER A 6 -4.58 26.26 -15.32
CA SER A 6 -5.01 27.65 -15.55
C SER A 6 -6.34 27.98 -14.87
N GLU A 7 -7.26 27.00 -14.80
CA GLU A 7 -8.54 27.13 -14.09
C GLU A 7 -8.32 27.21 -12.58
N LEU A 8 -7.44 26.35 -12.03
CA LEU A 8 -7.07 26.39 -10.62
C LEU A 8 -6.49 27.76 -10.22
N ARG A 9 -5.56 28.31 -11.00
CA ARG A 9 -5.00 29.65 -10.75
C ARG A 9 -6.04 30.75 -10.73
N ARG A 10 -7.06 30.67 -11.60
CA ARG A 10 -8.19 31.62 -11.57
C ARG A 10 -9.04 31.49 -10.31
N ALA A 11 -9.31 30.26 -9.87
CA ALA A 11 -10.01 30.01 -8.61
C ALA A 11 -9.18 30.51 -7.41
N MET A 12 -7.88 30.22 -7.37
CA MET A 12 -6.98 30.74 -6.34
C MET A 12 -7.04 32.28 -6.26
N GLN A 13 -6.98 32.96 -7.40
CA GLN A 13 -7.08 34.43 -7.45
C GLN A 13 -8.42 34.94 -6.92
N ALA A 14 -9.53 34.28 -7.26
CA ALA A 14 -10.89 34.66 -6.81
C ALA A 14 -11.03 34.52 -5.28
N HIS A 15 -10.34 33.57 -4.67
CA HIS A 15 -10.33 33.35 -3.21
C HIS A 15 -9.18 34.07 -2.47
N GLY A 16 -8.33 34.83 -3.17
CA GLY A 16 -7.19 35.52 -2.56
C GLY A 16 -6.14 34.56 -2.00
N ILE A 17 -5.95 33.41 -2.66
CA ILE A 17 -4.97 32.37 -2.30
C ILE A 17 -3.75 32.52 -3.21
N ASP A 18 -2.57 32.67 -2.60
CA ASP A 18 -1.30 32.85 -3.32
C ASP A 18 -0.62 31.53 -3.66
N LEU A 19 -0.71 30.54 -2.74
CA LEU A 19 -0.19 29.18 -2.92
C LEU A 19 -1.31 28.17 -2.60
N TYR A 20 -1.45 27.12 -3.42
CA TYR A 20 -2.43 26.05 -3.15
C TYR A 20 -1.78 24.68 -3.22
N ILE A 21 -2.10 23.82 -2.24
CA ILE A 21 -1.54 22.46 -2.10
C ILE A 21 -2.63 21.43 -2.39
N ILE A 22 -2.30 20.45 -3.25
CA ILE A 22 -3.16 19.31 -3.57
C ILE A 22 -2.34 18.02 -3.36
N PRO A 23 -2.48 17.32 -2.23
CA PRO A 23 -1.84 16.02 -2.02
C PRO A 23 -2.55 14.91 -2.79
N THR A 24 -1.88 13.75 -2.92
CA THR A 24 -2.60 12.49 -3.09
C THR A 24 -3.08 12.07 -1.72
N ASP A 25 -4.34 12.32 -1.44
CA ASP A 25 -4.94 11.97 -0.16
C ASP A 25 -6.47 11.98 -0.28
N ASP A 26 -7.11 11.34 0.70
CA ASP A 26 -8.55 11.42 0.92
C ASP A 26 -8.84 12.02 2.32
N PHE A 27 -10.07 11.93 2.81
CA PHE A 27 -10.41 12.44 4.15
C PHE A 27 -9.86 11.58 5.29
N HIS A 28 -9.13 10.49 4.97
CA HIS A 28 -8.69 9.43 5.88
C HIS A 28 -7.19 9.17 5.87
N ALA A 29 -6.43 9.95 5.11
CA ALA A 29 -4.99 9.77 4.88
C ALA A 29 -4.65 8.42 4.24
N SER A 30 -5.42 8.01 3.22
CA SER A 30 -5.22 6.74 2.51
C SER A 30 -4.17 6.85 1.41
N GLU A 31 -3.36 5.81 1.21
CA GLU A 31 -2.41 5.74 0.09
C GLU A 31 -3.14 5.59 -1.25
N TYR A 32 -4.13 4.71 -1.31
CA TYR A 32 -5.00 4.55 -2.48
C TYR A 32 -6.30 5.28 -2.24
N VAL A 33 -6.69 6.10 -3.21
CA VAL A 33 -7.84 7.00 -3.06
C VAL A 33 -8.93 6.72 -4.10
N GLY A 34 -10.17 6.83 -3.69
CA GLY A 34 -11.32 6.72 -4.60
C GLY A 34 -11.34 7.82 -5.65
N ALA A 35 -12.14 7.64 -6.70
CA ALA A 35 -12.19 8.54 -7.87
C ALA A 35 -12.47 10.01 -7.52
N HIS A 36 -13.30 10.27 -6.50
CA HIS A 36 -13.62 11.62 -6.01
C HIS A 36 -12.35 12.39 -5.58
N PHE A 37 -11.36 11.71 -5.02
CA PHE A 37 -10.16 12.29 -4.42
C PHE A 37 -8.99 12.44 -5.39
N ARG A 38 -9.15 12.08 -6.67
CA ARG A 38 -8.07 12.14 -7.68
C ARG A 38 -7.78 13.56 -8.20
N GLY A 39 -7.92 14.59 -7.34
CA GLY A 39 -7.75 15.99 -7.71
C GLY A 39 -6.36 16.34 -8.19
N ARG A 40 -5.30 15.80 -7.54
CA ARG A 40 -3.92 15.97 -8.02
C ARG A 40 -3.74 15.42 -9.43
N HIS A 41 -4.27 14.22 -9.71
CA HIS A 41 -4.28 13.64 -11.07
C HIS A 41 -5.06 14.53 -12.05
N TYR A 42 -6.25 15.00 -11.68
CA TYR A 42 -7.06 15.87 -12.53
C TYR A 42 -6.28 17.11 -12.99
N VAL A 43 -5.59 17.79 -12.07
CA VAL A 43 -4.85 19.02 -12.38
C VAL A 43 -3.52 18.72 -13.08
N SER A 44 -2.75 17.75 -12.62
CA SER A 44 -1.39 17.51 -13.12
C SER A 44 -1.31 16.54 -14.30
N GLY A 45 -2.26 15.58 -14.40
CA GLY A 45 -2.19 14.43 -15.33
C GLY A 45 -1.28 13.31 -14.85
N PHE A 46 -0.60 13.46 -13.73
CA PHE A 46 0.22 12.41 -13.15
C PHE A 46 -0.66 11.36 -12.46
N THR A 47 -0.48 10.08 -12.80
CA THR A 47 -1.34 8.98 -12.34
C THR A 47 -0.76 8.15 -11.18
N GLY A 48 0.50 8.37 -10.79
CA GLY A 48 1.13 7.64 -9.68
C GLY A 48 0.37 7.78 -8.36
N SER A 49 0.46 6.82 -7.46
CA SER A 49 -0.31 6.81 -6.20
C SER A 49 0.24 7.76 -5.13
N ALA A 50 1.44 8.27 -5.27
CA ALA A 50 2.06 9.17 -4.30
C ALA A 50 2.56 10.46 -4.93
N GLY A 51 2.21 11.61 -4.34
CA GLY A 51 2.72 12.91 -4.75
C GLY A 51 1.86 14.06 -4.25
N THR A 52 2.47 15.24 -4.21
CA THR A 52 1.80 16.48 -3.82
C THR A 52 2.11 17.57 -4.84
N LEU A 53 1.06 18.21 -5.35
CA LEU A 53 1.15 19.34 -6.24
C LEU A 53 1.09 20.64 -5.43
N VAL A 54 2.04 21.54 -5.66
CA VAL A 54 2.02 22.92 -5.13
C VAL A 54 1.94 23.88 -6.31
N VAL A 55 1.00 24.80 -6.24
CA VAL A 55 0.71 25.77 -7.32
C VAL A 55 0.81 27.18 -6.79
N THR A 56 1.53 28.03 -7.51
CA THR A 56 1.55 29.49 -7.33
C THR A 56 0.95 30.19 -8.57
N ALA A 57 0.90 31.50 -8.56
CA ALA A 57 0.40 32.27 -9.69
C ALA A 57 1.14 31.99 -11.01
N ASP A 58 2.45 31.75 -10.94
CA ASP A 58 3.35 31.63 -12.09
C ASP A 58 4.12 30.31 -12.16
N TRP A 59 4.16 29.53 -11.08
CA TRP A 59 4.88 28.27 -10.99
C TRP A 59 3.99 27.13 -10.49
N ALA A 60 4.34 25.87 -10.83
CA ALA A 60 3.74 24.67 -10.25
C ALA A 60 4.78 23.55 -10.18
N GLY A 61 4.83 22.83 -9.07
CA GLY A 61 5.71 21.69 -8.87
C GLY A 61 5.00 20.48 -8.28
N LEU A 62 5.36 19.31 -8.78
CA LEU A 62 4.90 18.02 -8.28
C LEU A 62 6.03 17.31 -7.54
N TRP A 63 5.88 17.13 -6.23
CA TRP A 63 6.76 16.29 -5.42
C TRP A 63 6.29 14.84 -5.48
N THR A 64 7.19 13.92 -5.83
CA THR A 64 6.94 12.48 -5.76
C THR A 64 8.22 11.73 -5.41
N ASP A 65 8.12 10.45 -5.01
CA ASP A 65 9.26 9.64 -4.59
C ASP A 65 9.88 8.82 -5.74
N GLY A 66 10.98 8.10 -5.43
CA GLY A 66 11.81 7.41 -6.42
C GLY A 66 11.10 6.33 -7.25
N ARG A 67 9.96 5.80 -6.78
CA ARG A 67 9.14 4.84 -7.51
C ARG A 67 8.56 5.43 -8.79
N TYR A 68 8.38 6.75 -8.83
CA TYR A 68 7.64 7.47 -9.87
C TYR A 68 8.46 8.45 -10.70
N PHE A 69 9.76 8.59 -10.50
CA PHE A 69 10.56 9.61 -11.20
C PHE A 69 10.48 9.50 -12.72
N LEU A 70 10.55 8.28 -13.27
CA LEU A 70 10.46 8.05 -14.71
C LEU A 70 9.04 8.35 -15.22
N GLN A 71 8.02 7.79 -14.58
CA GLN A 71 6.62 7.99 -14.95
C GLN A 71 6.21 9.46 -14.88
N ALA A 72 6.55 10.14 -13.79
CA ALA A 72 6.22 11.56 -13.62
C ALA A 72 6.96 12.43 -14.64
N GLY A 73 8.24 12.12 -14.95
CA GLY A 73 8.99 12.81 -15.98
C GLY A 73 8.29 12.77 -17.34
N GLN A 74 7.78 11.61 -17.72
CA GLN A 74 7.04 11.43 -18.98
C GLN A 74 5.67 12.11 -18.95
N GLN A 75 4.89 11.92 -17.88
CA GLN A 75 3.50 12.41 -17.79
C GLN A 75 3.40 13.93 -17.58
N LEU A 76 4.42 14.56 -17.04
CA LEU A 76 4.48 16.01 -16.84
C LEU A 76 5.07 16.77 -18.03
N GLU A 77 5.57 16.09 -19.07
CA GLU A 77 6.13 16.74 -20.23
C GLU A 77 5.10 17.67 -20.90
N GLY A 78 5.48 18.93 -21.13
CA GLY A 78 4.61 19.96 -21.72
C GLY A 78 3.45 20.43 -20.83
N SER A 79 3.27 19.91 -19.61
CA SER A 79 2.18 20.28 -18.69
C SER A 79 2.32 21.69 -18.11
N GLY A 80 3.54 22.20 -17.98
CA GLY A 80 3.87 23.42 -17.24
C GLY A 80 4.02 23.19 -15.74
N ILE A 81 4.19 21.92 -15.32
CA ILE A 81 4.44 21.50 -13.93
C ILE A 81 5.83 20.89 -13.87
N GLU A 82 6.65 21.36 -12.94
CA GLU A 82 8.01 20.88 -12.70
C GLU A 82 8.00 19.63 -11.82
N LEU A 83 8.86 18.65 -12.14
CA LEU A 83 9.05 17.46 -11.31
C LEU A 83 10.07 17.74 -10.19
N CYS A 84 9.60 17.67 -8.95
CA CYS A 84 10.42 17.78 -7.76
C CYS A 84 10.71 16.36 -7.19
N LYS A 85 11.89 15.82 -7.47
CA LYS A 85 12.31 14.46 -7.08
C LYS A 85 12.64 14.39 -5.59
N MET A 86 11.71 13.90 -4.78
CA MET A 86 11.86 13.80 -3.32
C MET A 86 13.11 12.99 -2.94
N GLY A 87 13.89 13.52 -2.00
CA GLY A 87 15.09 12.85 -1.49
C GLY A 87 16.37 13.06 -2.32
N GLU A 88 16.25 13.63 -3.53
CA GLU A 88 17.42 13.93 -4.35
C GLU A 88 18.15 15.19 -3.85
N PRO A 89 19.51 15.24 -3.99
CA PRO A 89 20.29 16.39 -3.57
C PRO A 89 19.82 17.69 -4.26
N GLY A 90 19.58 18.72 -3.44
CA GLY A 90 19.17 20.05 -3.93
C GLY A 90 17.66 20.22 -4.15
N VAL A 91 16.86 19.16 -3.99
CA VAL A 91 15.40 19.26 -4.04
C VAL A 91 14.87 19.50 -2.63
N PRO A 92 14.21 20.66 -2.37
CA PRO A 92 13.66 20.95 -1.05
C PRO A 92 12.43 20.06 -0.76
N THR A 93 12.20 19.78 0.50
CA THR A 93 10.90 19.27 0.95
C THR A 93 9.82 20.34 0.76
N ILE A 94 8.54 19.95 0.76
CA ILE A 94 7.43 20.92 0.65
C ILE A 94 7.50 21.98 1.75
N PRO A 95 7.68 21.63 3.05
CA PRO A 95 7.86 22.65 4.09
C PRO A 95 9.02 23.61 3.83
N GLU A 96 10.19 23.13 3.40
CA GLU A 96 11.35 23.97 3.05
C GLU A 96 11.06 24.87 1.85
N TYR A 97 10.35 24.34 0.83
CA TYR A 97 9.92 25.13 -0.31
C TYR A 97 8.97 26.26 0.12
N LEU A 98 7.95 25.94 0.93
CA LEU A 98 7.00 26.92 1.47
C LEU A 98 7.71 27.98 2.32
N GLU A 99 8.61 27.57 3.20
CA GLU A 99 9.37 28.49 4.05
C GLU A 99 10.24 29.47 3.24
N LYS A 100 10.75 29.03 2.08
CA LYS A 100 11.54 29.85 1.15
C LYS A 100 10.66 30.75 0.27
N THR A 101 9.51 30.25 -0.21
CA THR A 101 8.73 30.87 -1.30
C THR A 101 7.59 31.73 -0.79
N LEU A 102 6.96 31.37 0.35
CA LEU A 102 5.86 32.15 0.93
C LEU A 102 6.39 33.51 1.38
N GLU A 103 5.82 34.58 0.82
CA GLU A 103 6.16 35.95 1.19
C GLU A 103 5.33 36.45 2.37
N ALA A 104 5.73 37.58 2.94
CA ALA A 104 5.02 38.17 4.07
C ALA A 104 3.59 38.57 3.71
N GLY A 105 2.62 38.12 4.48
CA GLY A 105 1.20 38.43 4.30
C GLY A 105 0.46 37.59 3.27
N GLN A 106 1.14 36.68 2.56
CA GLN A 106 0.50 35.78 1.58
C GLN A 106 -0.37 34.72 2.24
N THR A 107 -1.29 34.17 1.44
CA THR A 107 -2.27 33.17 1.85
C THR A 107 -1.92 31.81 1.25
N LEU A 108 -1.74 30.80 2.13
CA LEU A 108 -1.61 29.40 1.77
C LEU A 108 -2.98 28.73 1.84
N GLY A 109 -3.40 28.06 0.75
CA GLY A 109 -4.68 27.36 0.64
C GLY A 109 -4.53 25.85 0.44
N PHE A 110 -5.51 25.12 0.94
CA PHE A 110 -5.72 23.68 0.68
C PHE A 110 -7.09 23.25 1.23
N ASP A 111 -7.61 22.11 0.79
CA ASP A 111 -8.76 21.49 1.46
C ASP A 111 -8.31 20.81 2.76
N GLY A 112 -8.77 21.29 3.90
CA GLY A 112 -8.41 20.76 5.21
C GLY A 112 -8.91 19.34 5.49
N ARG A 113 -9.76 18.80 4.62
CA ARG A 113 -10.24 17.42 4.70
C ARG A 113 -9.21 16.42 4.14
N VAL A 114 -8.32 16.86 3.23
CA VAL A 114 -7.27 16.01 2.60
C VAL A 114 -5.85 16.35 3.09
N VAL A 115 -5.74 17.19 4.13
CA VAL A 115 -4.47 17.53 4.79
C VAL A 115 -4.57 17.08 6.24
N THR A 116 -3.61 16.30 6.70
CA THR A 116 -3.63 15.80 8.08
C THR A 116 -3.42 16.93 9.09
N ALA A 117 -3.88 16.73 10.32
CA ALA A 117 -3.71 17.70 11.40
C ALA A 117 -2.22 18.03 11.63
N ARG A 118 -1.35 17.05 11.52
CA ARG A 118 0.10 17.22 11.66
C ARG A 118 0.70 18.08 10.54
N GLN A 119 0.30 17.86 9.31
CA GLN A 119 0.73 18.69 8.18
C GLN A 119 0.25 20.13 8.34
N TYR A 120 -1.04 20.29 8.73
CA TYR A 120 -1.60 21.61 9.01
C TYR A 120 -0.79 22.38 10.07
N GLU A 121 -0.43 21.76 11.19
CA GLU A 121 0.41 22.37 12.23
C GLU A 121 1.77 22.82 11.68
N GLY A 122 2.34 22.04 10.75
CA GLY A 122 3.57 22.40 10.04
C GLY A 122 3.38 23.65 9.18
N TYR A 123 2.35 23.65 8.36
CA TYR A 123 2.03 24.76 7.46
C TYR A 123 1.63 26.02 8.23
N GLN A 124 0.90 25.87 9.33
CA GLN A 124 0.52 27.00 10.18
C GLN A 124 1.75 27.70 10.75
N ARG A 125 2.72 26.96 11.28
CA ARG A 125 3.97 27.54 11.79
C ARG A 125 4.74 28.34 10.73
N ILE A 126 4.74 27.85 9.47
CA ILE A 126 5.38 28.54 8.35
C ILE A 126 4.60 29.83 8.02
N ALA A 127 3.27 29.76 7.90
CA ALA A 127 2.44 30.94 7.63
C ALA A 127 2.58 32.01 8.72
N GLU A 128 2.53 31.63 10.00
CA GLU A 128 2.70 32.54 11.14
C GLU A 128 4.05 33.27 11.10
N LYS A 129 5.16 32.58 10.84
CA LYS A 129 6.50 33.20 10.67
C LYS A 129 6.52 34.26 9.56
N LYS A 130 5.70 34.08 8.53
CA LYS A 130 5.58 34.98 7.38
C LYS A 130 4.45 36.01 7.56
N GLN A 131 3.79 36.09 8.71
CA GLN A 131 2.59 36.92 8.94
C GLN A 131 1.51 36.68 7.88
N GLY A 132 1.51 35.48 7.30
CA GLY A 132 0.56 35.01 6.29
C GLY A 132 -0.68 34.40 6.89
N LYS A 133 -1.56 33.91 6.03
CA LYS A 133 -2.83 33.29 6.40
C LYS A 133 -2.92 31.87 5.84
N ILE A 134 -3.76 31.06 6.46
CA ILE A 134 -4.21 29.76 5.91
C ILE A 134 -5.69 29.82 5.60
N VAL A 135 -6.06 29.31 4.44
CA VAL A 135 -7.43 29.01 4.02
C VAL A 135 -7.53 27.50 3.81
N SER A 136 -8.26 26.82 4.69
CA SER A 136 -8.37 25.35 4.70
C SER A 136 -9.81 24.82 4.68
N ASP A 137 -10.77 25.69 4.48
CA ASP A 137 -12.20 25.39 4.43
C ASP A 137 -12.80 25.50 3.02
N VAL A 138 -11.95 25.62 1.99
CA VAL A 138 -12.35 25.74 0.58
C VAL A 138 -11.69 24.64 -0.25
N ASP A 139 -12.52 23.86 -0.92
CA ASP A 139 -12.09 22.90 -1.94
C ASP A 139 -12.24 23.54 -3.34
N LEU A 140 -11.13 24.07 -3.87
CA LEU A 140 -11.12 24.68 -5.20
C LEU A 140 -11.38 23.68 -6.34
N LEU A 141 -11.24 22.38 -6.09
CA LEU A 141 -11.53 21.35 -7.10
C LEU A 141 -13.03 21.24 -7.38
N ASP A 142 -13.89 21.48 -6.39
CA ASP A 142 -15.34 21.49 -6.60
C ASP A 142 -15.77 22.59 -7.58
N GLU A 143 -14.99 23.68 -7.69
CA GLU A 143 -15.29 24.78 -8.59
C GLU A 143 -14.82 24.54 -10.03
N ILE A 144 -13.70 23.81 -10.19
CA ILE A 144 -13.03 23.65 -11.50
C ILE A 144 -13.26 22.28 -12.14
N TRP A 145 -13.71 21.30 -11.37
CA TRP A 145 -13.93 19.93 -11.85
C TRP A 145 -15.44 19.61 -11.93
N ALA A 146 -16.09 20.13 -12.96
CA ALA A 146 -17.55 20.00 -13.14
C ALA A 146 -18.06 18.55 -13.15
N GLU A 147 -17.25 17.61 -13.65
CA GLU A 147 -17.59 16.18 -13.72
C GLU A 147 -16.91 15.37 -12.60
N ARG A 148 -16.62 16.01 -11.47
CA ARG A 148 -16.01 15.31 -10.34
C ARG A 148 -16.90 14.16 -9.88
N PRO A 149 -16.39 12.92 -9.82
CA PRO A 149 -17.15 11.79 -9.30
C PRO A 149 -17.70 12.10 -7.90
N ALA A 150 -18.91 11.65 -7.61
CA ALA A 150 -19.44 11.70 -6.24
C ALA A 150 -18.59 10.80 -5.30
N LEU A 151 -18.73 11.01 -3.98
CA LEU A 151 -18.20 10.04 -3.02
C LEU A 151 -18.80 8.67 -3.31
N SER A 152 -17.97 7.64 -3.27
CA SER A 152 -18.42 6.26 -3.47
C SER A 152 -19.45 5.86 -2.44
N ALA A 153 -20.35 4.96 -2.81
CA ALA A 153 -21.40 4.42 -1.98
C ALA A 153 -21.65 2.95 -2.31
N GLU A 154 -20.56 2.20 -2.52
CA GLU A 154 -20.64 0.77 -2.80
C GLU A 154 -21.13 -0.01 -1.58
N PRO A 155 -21.89 -1.10 -1.77
CA PRO A 155 -22.40 -1.90 -0.66
C PRO A 155 -21.29 -2.43 0.23
N ALA A 156 -21.45 -2.24 1.54
CA ALA A 156 -20.59 -2.84 2.55
C ALA A 156 -21.00 -4.30 2.81
N TRP A 157 -20.04 -5.11 3.23
CA TRP A 157 -20.24 -6.51 3.59
C TRP A 157 -19.47 -6.86 4.89
N GLU A 158 -19.94 -7.87 5.60
CA GLU A 158 -19.38 -8.28 6.87
C GLU A 158 -18.41 -9.46 6.68
N LEU A 159 -17.25 -9.37 7.32
CA LEU A 159 -16.30 -10.47 7.41
C LEU A 159 -16.56 -11.23 8.72
N PRO A 160 -17.03 -12.50 8.65
CA PRO A 160 -17.48 -13.22 9.83
C PRO A 160 -16.33 -13.57 10.78
N VAL A 161 -16.64 -13.77 12.06
CA VAL A 161 -15.67 -14.13 13.11
C VAL A 161 -14.91 -15.41 12.79
N SER A 162 -15.51 -16.35 12.07
CA SER A 162 -14.85 -17.56 11.58
C SER A 162 -13.65 -17.30 10.65
N LEU A 163 -13.61 -16.12 10.03
CA LEU A 163 -12.48 -15.64 9.22
C LEU A 163 -11.59 -14.64 9.95
N THR A 164 -12.17 -13.76 10.77
CA THR A 164 -11.38 -12.73 11.49
C THR A 164 -10.78 -13.23 12.80
N GLY A 165 -11.26 -14.33 13.35
CA GLY A 165 -10.80 -14.91 14.61
C GLY A 165 -11.12 -14.08 15.87
N ARG A 166 -11.68 -12.84 15.72
CA ARG A 166 -12.07 -11.94 16.81
C ARG A 166 -13.35 -11.22 16.47
N SER A 167 -14.25 -11.16 17.44
CA SER A 167 -15.48 -10.39 17.36
C SER A 167 -15.22 -8.88 17.44
N ARG A 168 -16.18 -8.08 17.00
CA ARG A 168 -16.19 -6.62 17.14
C ARG A 168 -16.10 -6.19 18.62
N GLN A 169 -16.83 -6.89 19.49
CA GLN A 169 -16.82 -6.61 20.93
C GLN A 169 -15.44 -6.85 21.58
N GLU A 170 -14.73 -7.93 21.21
CA GLU A 170 -13.37 -8.19 21.69
C GLU A 170 -12.39 -7.12 21.24
N LYS A 171 -12.51 -6.66 20.00
CA LYS A 171 -11.67 -5.57 19.46
C LYS A 171 -11.98 -4.24 20.15
N LEU A 172 -13.24 -3.88 20.34
CA LEU A 172 -13.65 -2.69 21.08
C LEU A 172 -13.16 -2.73 22.54
N HIS A 173 -13.21 -3.89 23.18
CA HIS A 173 -12.69 -4.06 24.53
C HIS A 173 -11.18 -3.82 24.59
N GLN A 174 -10.42 -4.34 23.63
CA GLN A 174 -8.98 -4.10 23.53
C GLN A 174 -8.67 -2.61 23.34
N VAL A 175 -9.36 -1.92 22.42
CA VAL A 175 -9.21 -0.48 22.19
C VAL A 175 -9.49 0.32 23.46
N ARG A 176 -10.58 0.01 24.19
CA ARG A 176 -10.92 0.69 25.45
C ARG A 176 -9.86 0.53 26.52
N ARG A 177 -9.20 -0.63 26.59
CA ARG A 177 -8.09 -0.84 27.53
C ARG A 177 -6.92 0.10 27.27
N GLU A 178 -6.55 0.28 25.99
CA GLU A 178 -5.49 1.23 25.61
C GLU A 178 -5.91 2.68 25.91
N MET A 179 -7.18 3.03 25.64
CA MET A 179 -7.72 4.35 25.99
C MET A 179 -7.65 4.60 27.50
N GLU A 180 -7.99 3.60 28.33
CA GLU A 180 -7.92 3.68 29.80
C GLU A 180 -6.48 3.92 30.27
N ILE A 181 -5.51 3.17 29.71
CA ILE A 181 -4.07 3.31 30.04
C ILE A 181 -3.58 4.73 29.73
N LEU A 182 -4.03 5.30 28.62
CA LEU A 182 -3.64 6.64 28.16
C LEU A 182 -4.49 7.76 28.81
N GLY A 183 -5.56 7.43 29.53
CA GLY A 183 -6.47 8.39 30.14
C GLY A 183 -7.31 9.15 29.12
N ALA A 184 -7.75 8.47 28.07
CA ALA A 184 -8.61 9.04 27.03
C ALA A 184 -10.08 8.64 27.27
N ASP A 185 -11.00 9.61 27.16
CA ASP A 185 -12.45 9.39 27.27
C ASP A 185 -13.06 9.00 25.92
N THR A 186 -12.50 9.52 24.83
CA THR A 186 -12.97 9.30 23.47
C THR A 186 -11.79 9.08 22.53
N LEU A 187 -11.91 8.12 21.62
CA LEU A 187 -11.05 7.93 20.46
C LEU A 187 -11.82 8.38 19.21
N ILE A 188 -11.21 9.20 18.35
CA ILE A 188 -11.66 9.45 16.98
C ILE A 188 -10.74 8.69 16.04
N LEU A 189 -11.30 7.73 15.32
CA LEU A 189 -10.59 6.86 14.38
C LEU A 189 -10.94 7.28 12.95
N SER A 190 -9.92 7.66 12.17
CA SER A 190 -10.08 8.16 10.80
C SER A 190 -9.62 7.17 9.75
N SER A 191 -8.61 6.36 9.99
CA SER A 191 -8.09 5.40 9.01
C SER A 191 -9.17 4.42 8.56
N LEU A 192 -9.42 4.32 7.24
CA LEU A 192 -10.40 3.38 6.66
C LEU A 192 -10.10 1.94 7.04
N MET A 193 -8.83 1.54 6.98
CA MET A 193 -8.40 0.19 7.32
C MET A 193 -8.67 -0.13 8.79
N ASP A 194 -8.42 0.82 9.68
CA ASP A 194 -8.61 0.64 11.12
C ASP A 194 -10.08 0.58 11.51
N VAL A 195 -10.93 1.42 10.90
CA VAL A 195 -12.38 1.36 11.07
C VAL A 195 -12.94 0.04 10.55
N CYS A 196 -12.55 -0.36 9.33
CA CYS A 196 -13.01 -1.61 8.72
C CYS A 196 -12.55 -2.84 9.52
N TRP A 197 -11.29 -2.83 10.03
CA TRP A 197 -10.78 -3.89 10.91
C TRP A 197 -11.56 -3.95 12.23
N LEU A 198 -11.76 -2.81 12.88
CA LEU A 198 -12.46 -2.72 14.18
C LEU A 198 -13.91 -3.22 14.07
N MET A 199 -14.59 -2.84 12.99
CA MET A 199 -16.00 -3.16 12.78
C MET A 199 -16.24 -4.52 12.10
N ASN A 200 -15.20 -5.25 11.71
CA ASN A 200 -15.31 -6.46 10.88
C ASN A 200 -16.11 -6.23 9.59
N LEU A 201 -16.04 -5.04 9.05
CA LEU A 201 -16.72 -4.66 7.81
C LEU A 201 -15.71 -4.44 6.69
N ARG A 202 -16.16 -4.63 5.47
CA ARG A 202 -15.43 -4.35 4.23
C ARG A 202 -16.37 -3.61 3.27
N GLY A 203 -15.79 -3.02 2.24
CA GLY A 203 -16.53 -2.32 1.19
C GLY A 203 -15.70 -2.26 -0.08
N ASN A 204 -16.14 -1.50 -1.08
CA ASN A 204 -15.46 -1.34 -2.35
C ASN A 204 -15.37 0.14 -2.76
N ASP A 205 -15.28 1.06 -1.79
CA ASP A 205 -15.23 2.49 -2.06
C ASP A 205 -13.87 2.96 -2.62
N VAL A 206 -12.84 2.13 -2.50
CA VAL A 206 -11.50 2.37 -3.05
C VAL A 206 -11.13 1.19 -3.96
N ASP A 207 -10.67 1.50 -5.17
CA ASP A 207 -10.24 0.48 -6.13
C ASP A 207 -9.17 -0.45 -5.50
N CYS A 208 -9.33 -1.74 -5.67
CA CYS A 208 -8.40 -2.76 -5.17
C CYS A 208 -8.16 -2.74 -3.65
N THR A 209 -9.00 -2.04 -2.88
CA THR A 209 -8.87 -1.98 -1.42
C THR A 209 -10.24 -2.17 -0.79
N PRO A 210 -10.50 -3.30 -0.10
CA PRO A 210 -11.85 -3.63 0.36
C PRO A 210 -12.24 -2.84 1.63
N VAL A 211 -12.39 -1.53 1.49
CA VAL A 211 -12.77 -0.59 2.56
C VAL A 211 -14.03 0.20 2.18
N MET A 212 -14.70 0.72 3.20
CA MET A 212 -15.82 1.65 3.04
C MET A 212 -15.45 3.03 3.61
N LEU A 213 -15.93 4.10 3.01
CA LEU A 213 -15.77 5.46 3.52
C LEU A 213 -16.48 5.58 4.87
N SER A 214 -15.70 5.67 5.95
CA SER A 214 -16.23 5.69 7.31
C SER A 214 -15.26 6.28 8.32
N PHE A 215 -15.80 6.87 9.38
CA PHE A 215 -15.09 7.22 10.61
C PHE A 215 -15.68 6.46 11.77
N ALA A 216 -14.96 6.37 12.89
CA ALA A 216 -15.52 5.85 14.11
C ALA A 216 -15.15 6.74 15.30
N ALA A 217 -16.06 6.78 16.29
CA ALA A 217 -15.77 7.29 17.61
C ALA A 217 -16.00 6.17 18.62
N VAL A 218 -15.05 5.95 19.53
CA VAL A 218 -15.16 4.95 20.59
C VAL A 218 -15.05 5.69 21.94
N THR A 219 -16.01 5.45 22.81
CA THR A 219 -15.94 5.89 24.21
C THR A 219 -15.79 4.68 25.13
N MET A 220 -15.66 4.89 26.41
CA MET A 220 -15.56 3.78 27.38
C MET A 220 -16.81 2.89 27.40
N THR A 221 -17.97 3.39 26.98
CA THR A 221 -19.24 2.65 26.96
C THR A 221 -19.83 2.42 25.60
N ASP A 222 -19.64 3.35 24.67
CA ASP A 222 -20.33 3.39 23.38
C ASP A 222 -19.34 3.31 22.22
N ALA A 223 -19.85 2.98 21.04
CA ALA A 223 -19.15 3.12 19.77
C ALA A 223 -20.10 3.72 18.72
N VAL A 224 -19.58 4.62 17.89
CA VAL A 224 -20.32 5.25 16.80
C VAL A 224 -19.60 5.02 15.51
N LEU A 225 -20.30 4.50 14.50
CA LEU A 225 -19.82 4.37 13.13
C LEU A 225 -20.46 5.48 12.29
N PHE A 226 -19.63 6.34 11.71
CA PHE A 226 -20.06 7.38 10.75
C PHE A 226 -19.86 6.85 9.34
N VAL A 227 -20.93 6.57 8.65
CA VAL A 227 -20.94 5.93 7.33
C VAL A 227 -22.18 6.39 6.56
N ASN A 228 -22.21 6.23 5.25
CA ASN A 228 -23.46 6.32 4.51
C ASN A 228 -24.38 5.15 4.90
N PRO A 229 -25.51 5.35 5.61
CA PRO A 229 -26.35 4.24 6.07
C PRO A 229 -26.92 3.37 4.93
N ALA A 230 -27.01 3.93 3.72
CA ALA A 230 -27.58 3.25 2.56
C ALA A 230 -26.70 2.08 2.04
N ILE A 231 -25.40 2.08 2.36
CA ILE A 231 -24.50 0.98 1.96
C ILE A 231 -24.59 -0.23 2.89
N LEU A 232 -25.21 -0.09 4.05
CA LEU A 232 -25.35 -1.16 5.06
C LEU A 232 -26.67 -1.92 4.86
N SER A 233 -26.61 -3.23 4.69
CA SER A 233 -27.80 -4.08 4.69
C SER A 233 -28.53 -4.01 6.04
N THR A 234 -29.81 -4.35 6.07
CA THR A 234 -30.59 -4.42 7.33
C THR A 234 -30.00 -5.42 8.31
N GLU A 235 -29.36 -6.49 7.84
CA GLU A 235 -28.68 -7.48 8.65
C GLU A 235 -27.42 -6.90 9.31
N ILE A 236 -26.58 -6.22 8.55
CA ILE A 236 -25.37 -5.54 9.09
C ILE A 236 -25.79 -4.48 10.15
N GLN A 237 -26.84 -3.70 9.85
CA GLN A 237 -27.35 -2.71 10.82
C GLN A 237 -27.85 -3.35 12.11
N ALA A 238 -28.49 -4.52 12.03
CA ALA A 238 -28.93 -5.28 13.21
C ALA A 238 -27.74 -5.79 14.03
N HIS A 239 -26.74 -6.41 13.38
CA HIS A 239 -25.52 -6.90 14.06
C HIS A 239 -24.74 -5.77 14.72
N LEU A 240 -24.57 -4.62 14.05
CA LEU A 240 -23.92 -3.45 14.64
C LEU A 240 -24.64 -2.97 15.90
N LYS A 241 -25.98 -2.91 15.85
CA LYS A 241 -26.80 -2.52 16.99
C LYS A 241 -26.69 -3.51 18.16
N GLU A 242 -26.71 -4.81 17.89
CA GLU A 242 -26.53 -5.87 18.89
C GLU A 242 -25.17 -5.77 19.58
N ASP A 243 -24.13 -5.37 18.83
CA ASP A 243 -22.78 -5.15 19.37
C ASP A 243 -22.60 -3.77 20.04
N GLY A 244 -23.66 -2.98 20.16
CA GLY A 244 -23.63 -1.66 20.83
C GLY A 244 -23.03 -0.55 19.97
N VAL A 245 -23.02 -0.71 18.63
CA VAL A 245 -22.53 0.31 17.69
C VAL A 245 -23.70 1.13 17.15
N THR A 246 -23.63 2.45 17.34
CA THR A 246 -24.60 3.41 16.80
C THR A 246 -24.16 3.86 15.41
N ILE A 247 -25.06 3.82 14.43
CA ILE A 247 -24.80 4.28 13.06
C ILE A 247 -25.23 5.73 12.93
N ARG A 248 -24.38 6.59 12.33
CA ARG A 248 -24.68 7.97 11.97
C ARG A 248 -24.22 8.28 10.55
N PRO A 249 -24.87 9.26 9.87
CA PRO A 249 -24.42 9.71 8.55
C PRO A 249 -22.94 10.13 8.57
N TYR A 250 -22.22 9.82 7.50
CA TYR A 250 -20.77 10.01 7.34
C TYR A 250 -20.27 11.39 7.78
N ALA A 251 -20.90 12.47 7.28
CA ALA A 251 -20.48 13.83 7.61
C ALA A 251 -20.75 14.25 9.06
N CYS A 252 -21.52 13.46 9.83
CA CYS A 252 -21.82 13.78 11.22
C CYS A 252 -20.60 13.68 12.17
N VAL A 253 -19.47 13.14 11.70
CA VAL A 253 -18.22 13.09 12.48
C VAL A 253 -17.78 14.50 12.91
N TYR A 254 -17.86 15.49 12.03
CA TYR A 254 -17.49 16.88 12.35
C TYR A 254 -18.37 17.49 13.45
N GLU A 255 -19.68 17.27 13.35
CA GLU A 255 -20.63 17.76 14.35
C GLU A 255 -20.51 16.99 15.68
N TYR A 256 -20.21 15.70 15.65
CA TYR A 256 -19.92 14.90 16.83
C TYR A 256 -18.69 15.44 17.55
N THR A 257 -17.62 15.70 16.81
CA THR A 257 -16.35 16.21 17.38
C THR A 257 -16.53 17.61 17.99
N LYS A 258 -17.35 18.49 17.37
CA LYS A 258 -17.70 19.80 17.97
C LYS A 258 -18.44 19.71 19.30
N LYS A 259 -19.13 18.59 19.55
CA LYS A 259 -19.97 18.37 20.74
C LYS A 259 -19.30 17.49 21.78
N LEU A 260 -17.99 17.28 21.70
CA LEU A 260 -17.27 16.56 22.75
C LEU A 260 -17.48 17.26 24.11
N PRO A 261 -17.69 16.51 25.20
CA PRO A 261 -17.92 17.10 26.52
C PRO A 261 -16.78 18.03 26.94
N GLU A 262 -17.11 19.13 27.58
CA GLU A 262 -16.11 20.02 28.19
C GLU A 262 -15.24 19.22 29.18
N ASP A 263 -13.97 19.60 29.27
CA ASP A 263 -12.97 18.94 30.13
C ASP A 263 -12.72 17.45 29.86
N SER A 264 -13.26 16.90 28.76
CA SER A 264 -12.94 15.54 28.32
C SER A 264 -11.58 15.43 27.62
N THR A 265 -11.10 14.20 27.49
CA THR A 265 -9.85 13.90 26.77
C THR A 265 -10.15 13.08 25.53
N VAL A 266 -9.81 13.62 24.36
CA VAL A 266 -9.91 12.91 23.07
C VAL A 266 -8.56 12.44 22.59
N MET A 267 -8.46 11.18 22.21
CA MET A 267 -7.30 10.60 21.53
C MET A 267 -7.55 10.58 20.04
N MET A 268 -6.55 10.96 19.26
CA MET A 268 -6.55 10.87 17.81
C MET A 268 -5.11 10.86 17.28
N ASN A 269 -4.90 10.19 16.16
CA ASN A 269 -3.62 10.20 15.47
C ASN A 269 -3.54 11.42 14.55
N LEU A 270 -2.76 12.43 14.92
CA LEU A 270 -2.64 13.66 14.14
C LEU A 270 -1.94 13.46 12.78
N ASN A 271 -1.28 12.33 12.56
CA ASN A 271 -0.74 11.97 11.25
C ASN A 271 -1.78 11.37 10.29
N VAL A 272 -2.98 11.04 10.79
CA VAL A 272 -4.07 10.40 10.04
C VAL A 272 -5.33 11.25 10.02
N VAL A 273 -5.74 11.77 11.19
CA VAL A 273 -6.93 12.62 11.27
C VAL A 273 -6.76 13.89 10.44
N ASN A 274 -7.76 14.22 9.63
CA ASN A 274 -7.70 15.44 8.83
C ASN A 274 -7.81 16.72 9.68
N SER A 275 -7.26 17.81 9.17
CA SER A 275 -7.14 19.06 9.92
C SER A 275 -8.50 19.67 10.26
N LEU A 276 -9.54 19.44 9.46
CA LEU A 276 -10.88 19.95 9.73
C LEU A 276 -11.54 19.25 10.92
N ILE A 277 -11.38 17.93 11.08
CA ILE A 277 -11.84 17.21 12.28
C ILE A 277 -11.09 17.75 13.51
N ARG A 278 -9.78 17.92 13.43
CA ARG A 278 -8.98 18.48 14.54
C ARG A 278 -9.43 19.90 14.91
N ALA A 279 -9.75 20.74 13.93
CA ALA A 279 -10.25 22.09 14.16
C ALA A 279 -11.65 22.12 14.79
N CYS A 280 -12.43 21.05 14.66
CA CYS A 280 -13.73 20.91 15.32
C CYS A 280 -13.64 20.61 16.83
N VAL A 281 -12.48 20.17 17.34
CA VAL A 281 -12.32 19.88 18.77
C VAL A 281 -12.41 21.16 19.60
N PRO A 282 -13.31 21.25 20.60
CA PRO A 282 -13.41 22.42 21.47
C PRO A 282 -12.10 22.69 22.21
N ALA A 283 -11.81 23.97 22.46
CA ALA A 283 -10.59 24.38 23.15
C ALA A 283 -10.50 23.88 24.62
N SER A 284 -11.62 23.56 25.23
CA SER A 284 -11.70 22.97 26.58
C SER A 284 -11.38 21.47 26.61
N VAL A 285 -11.36 20.79 25.44
CA VAL A 285 -11.09 19.36 25.33
C VAL A 285 -9.58 19.13 25.16
N ARG A 286 -9.02 18.29 26.02
CA ARG A 286 -7.63 17.87 25.92
C ARG A 286 -7.46 16.90 24.75
N VAL A 287 -6.46 17.13 23.89
CA VAL A 287 -6.12 16.21 22.80
C VAL A 287 -4.88 15.40 23.17
N ILE A 288 -4.97 14.08 23.05
CA ILE A 288 -3.83 13.16 23.07
C ILE A 288 -3.51 12.79 21.64
N ASP A 289 -2.34 13.22 21.16
CA ASP A 289 -1.77 12.77 19.88
C ASP A 289 -1.06 11.44 20.11
N HIS A 290 -1.62 10.37 19.55
CA HIS A 290 -1.09 9.02 19.71
C HIS A 290 -1.43 8.17 18.48
N VAL A 291 -0.60 7.19 18.16
CA VAL A 291 -0.92 6.18 17.12
C VAL A 291 -2.22 5.47 17.48
N ASP A 292 -2.98 5.10 16.48
CA ASP A 292 -4.26 4.45 16.70
C ASP A 292 -4.08 3.11 17.43
N PRO A 293 -4.86 2.84 18.51
CA PRO A 293 -4.72 1.61 19.29
C PRO A 293 -5.13 0.35 18.53
N THR A 294 -5.60 0.51 17.30
CA THR A 294 -5.93 -0.55 16.35
C THR A 294 -4.74 -0.95 15.47
N GLU A 295 -3.74 -0.08 15.27
CA GLU A 295 -2.66 -0.26 14.31
C GLU A 295 -1.84 -1.53 14.59
N LEU A 296 -1.26 -1.66 15.77
CA LEU A 296 -0.46 -2.84 16.12
C LEU A 296 -1.28 -4.13 16.23
N PRO A 297 -2.47 -4.15 16.88
CA PRO A 297 -3.32 -5.34 16.91
C PRO A 297 -3.82 -5.81 15.54
N LYS A 298 -3.96 -4.90 14.57
CA LYS A 298 -4.29 -5.20 13.17
C LYS A 298 -3.08 -5.79 12.43
N ALA A 299 -1.90 -5.27 12.68
CA ALA A 299 -0.66 -5.74 12.07
C ALA A 299 -0.25 -7.14 12.54
N VAL A 300 -0.46 -7.45 13.82
CA VAL A 300 -0.19 -8.77 14.43
C VAL A 300 -1.40 -9.69 14.22
N LYS A 301 -1.34 -10.48 13.15
CA LYS A 301 -2.40 -11.41 12.78
C LYS A 301 -2.54 -12.53 13.80
N ASN A 302 -3.79 -12.84 14.18
CA ASN A 302 -4.08 -13.98 15.01
C ASN A 302 -3.98 -15.30 14.22
N ALA A 303 -4.06 -16.44 14.91
CA ALA A 303 -3.90 -17.76 14.29
C ALA A 303 -4.91 -18.03 13.14
N THR A 304 -6.15 -17.52 13.27
CA THR A 304 -7.19 -17.67 12.25
C THR A 304 -6.82 -16.88 10.98
N GLU A 305 -6.37 -15.63 11.16
CA GLU A 305 -5.95 -14.77 10.05
C GLU A 305 -4.68 -15.32 9.36
N VAL A 306 -3.69 -15.81 10.11
CA VAL A 306 -2.48 -16.45 9.55
C VAL A 306 -2.85 -17.69 8.74
N GLU A 307 -3.73 -18.54 9.25
CA GLU A 307 -4.21 -19.72 8.50
C GLU A 307 -5.01 -19.29 7.27
N GLY A 308 -5.77 -18.21 7.36
CA GLY A 308 -6.45 -17.59 6.23
C GLY A 308 -5.45 -17.15 5.14
N PHE A 309 -4.40 -16.42 5.50
CA PHE A 309 -3.32 -16.04 4.57
C PHE A 309 -2.71 -17.25 3.87
N ARG A 310 -2.44 -18.35 4.59
CA ARG A 310 -1.92 -19.58 3.98
C ARG A 310 -2.87 -20.12 2.90
N LYS A 311 -4.18 -20.17 3.18
CA LYS A 311 -5.19 -20.62 2.22
C LYS A 311 -5.27 -19.71 1.00
N ALA A 312 -5.29 -18.40 1.18
CA ALA A 312 -5.30 -17.42 0.10
C ALA A 312 -4.08 -17.59 -0.82
N HIS A 313 -2.89 -17.76 -0.23
CA HIS A 313 -1.65 -17.92 -1.00
C HIS A 313 -1.55 -19.27 -1.74
N VAL A 314 -2.20 -20.32 -1.26
CA VAL A 314 -2.33 -21.57 -2.03
C VAL A 314 -3.18 -21.32 -3.27
N GLN A 315 -4.34 -20.64 -3.14
CA GLN A 315 -5.22 -20.38 -4.27
C GLN A 315 -4.55 -19.48 -5.31
N ASP A 316 -3.92 -18.39 -4.86
CA ASP A 316 -3.23 -17.49 -5.76
C ASP A 316 -1.95 -18.12 -6.35
N GLY A 317 -1.25 -18.91 -5.56
CA GLY A 317 -0.11 -19.70 -6.02
C GLY A 317 -0.43 -20.62 -7.19
N VAL A 318 -1.61 -21.25 -7.17
CA VAL A 318 -2.11 -22.03 -8.32
C VAL A 318 -2.34 -21.14 -9.54
N ALA A 319 -3.00 -19.99 -9.38
CA ALA A 319 -3.27 -19.07 -10.51
C ALA A 319 -1.98 -18.55 -11.16
N VAL A 320 -1.02 -18.08 -10.35
CA VAL A 320 0.27 -17.55 -10.85
C VAL A 320 1.14 -18.67 -11.44
N THR A 321 1.13 -19.88 -10.87
CA THR A 321 1.85 -21.03 -11.44
C THR A 321 1.28 -21.42 -12.80
N ARG A 322 -0.04 -21.41 -12.97
CA ARG A 322 -0.71 -21.64 -14.26
C ARG A 322 -0.39 -20.55 -15.27
N LEU A 323 -0.30 -19.28 -14.83
CA LEU A 323 0.17 -18.18 -15.68
C LEU A 323 1.59 -18.45 -16.18
N MET A 324 2.51 -18.83 -15.29
CA MET A 324 3.88 -19.14 -15.67
C MET A 324 3.95 -20.28 -16.69
N TYR A 325 3.19 -21.36 -16.46
CA TYR A 325 3.04 -22.44 -17.45
C TYR A 325 2.54 -21.91 -18.80
N TRP A 326 1.47 -21.11 -18.79
CA TRP A 326 0.86 -20.56 -19.99
C TRP A 326 1.84 -19.66 -20.76
N LEU A 327 2.57 -18.78 -20.08
CA LEU A 327 3.60 -17.92 -20.67
C LEU A 327 4.69 -18.74 -21.37
N LYS A 328 5.26 -19.71 -20.66
CA LYS A 328 6.35 -20.55 -21.19
C LYS A 328 5.94 -21.38 -22.41
N HIS A 329 4.68 -21.79 -22.51
CA HIS A 329 4.19 -22.61 -23.61
C HIS A 329 3.70 -21.82 -24.81
N ASN A 330 3.31 -20.57 -24.64
CA ASN A 330 2.63 -19.80 -25.68
C ASN A 330 3.43 -18.63 -26.24
N VAL A 331 4.45 -18.12 -25.54
CA VAL A 331 5.30 -17.03 -26.04
C VAL A 331 5.91 -17.38 -27.38
N GLY A 332 5.80 -16.48 -28.37
CA GLY A 332 6.23 -16.69 -29.74
C GLY A 332 5.36 -17.62 -30.59
N LYS A 333 4.30 -18.24 -30.02
CA LYS A 333 3.35 -19.10 -30.74
C LYS A 333 2.01 -18.42 -30.96
N ILE A 334 1.56 -17.58 -30.04
CA ILE A 334 0.36 -16.75 -30.16
C ILE A 334 0.69 -15.29 -29.94
N PRO A 335 -0.10 -14.35 -30.49
CA PRO A 335 0.04 -12.94 -30.11
C PRO A 335 -0.16 -12.77 -28.60
N MET A 336 0.75 -12.03 -27.97
CA MET A 336 0.77 -11.78 -26.53
C MET A 336 1.29 -10.38 -26.28
N ASP A 337 0.68 -9.66 -25.37
CA ASP A 337 1.09 -8.35 -24.92
C ASP A 337 0.86 -8.21 -23.40
N GLU A 338 1.31 -7.12 -22.81
CA GLU A 338 1.24 -6.91 -21.36
C GLU A 338 -0.21 -6.96 -20.83
N LEU A 339 -1.16 -6.38 -21.55
CA LEU A 339 -2.58 -6.40 -21.17
C LEU A 339 -3.18 -7.81 -21.25
N SER A 340 -2.89 -8.56 -22.31
CA SER A 340 -3.39 -9.93 -22.47
C SER A 340 -2.81 -10.89 -21.42
N VAL A 341 -1.60 -10.64 -20.92
CA VAL A 341 -1.00 -11.38 -19.80
C VAL A 341 -1.75 -11.06 -18.49
N ALA A 342 -2.04 -9.78 -18.24
CA ALA A 342 -2.83 -9.36 -17.08
C ALA A 342 -4.23 -9.99 -17.09
N GLU A 343 -4.92 -9.95 -18.25
CA GLU A 343 -6.24 -10.57 -18.43
C GLU A 343 -6.21 -12.08 -18.19
N LYS A 344 -5.18 -12.77 -18.69
CA LYS A 344 -5.02 -14.21 -18.49
C LYS A 344 -4.82 -14.59 -17.03
N LEU A 345 -4.07 -13.81 -16.25
CA LEU A 345 -3.94 -14.04 -14.81
C LEU A 345 -5.28 -13.83 -14.10
N GLU A 346 -6.01 -12.79 -14.46
CA GLU A 346 -7.33 -12.52 -13.89
C GLU A 346 -8.32 -13.66 -14.19
N GLU A 347 -8.27 -14.25 -15.38
CA GLU A 347 -9.06 -15.46 -15.71
C GLU A 347 -8.72 -16.61 -14.75
N PHE A 348 -7.43 -16.90 -14.53
CA PHE A 348 -7.00 -17.97 -13.63
C PHE A 348 -7.39 -17.70 -12.17
N ARG A 349 -7.34 -16.45 -11.72
CA ARG A 349 -7.78 -16.05 -10.37
C ARG A 349 -9.28 -16.23 -10.17
N ARG A 350 -10.09 -15.85 -11.16
CA ARG A 350 -11.57 -16.02 -11.12
C ARG A 350 -12.01 -17.47 -11.03
N GLU A 351 -11.19 -18.42 -11.49
CA GLU A 351 -11.44 -19.85 -11.31
C GLU A 351 -11.20 -20.32 -9.86
N ARG A 352 -10.56 -19.51 -9.03
CA ARG A 352 -10.23 -19.87 -7.64
C ARG A 352 -11.39 -19.58 -6.69
N PRO A 353 -11.63 -20.47 -5.71
CA PRO A 353 -12.66 -20.21 -4.69
C PRO A 353 -12.32 -18.95 -3.88
N ASP A 354 -13.38 -18.24 -3.48
CA ASP A 354 -13.33 -17.09 -2.59
C ASP A 354 -12.52 -15.88 -3.10
N TYR A 355 -12.16 -15.85 -4.38
CA TYR A 355 -11.52 -14.69 -5.02
C TYR A 355 -12.52 -13.54 -5.10
N ILE A 356 -12.10 -12.35 -4.64
CA ILE A 356 -12.94 -11.14 -4.60
C ILE A 356 -12.56 -10.18 -5.74
N GLY A 357 -11.26 -10.02 -5.98
CA GLY A 357 -10.72 -9.08 -6.95
C GLY A 357 -9.21 -8.85 -6.74
N PRO A 358 -8.56 -8.03 -7.58
CA PRO A 358 -7.14 -7.72 -7.44
C PRO A 358 -6.88 -6.91 -6.16
N SER A 359 -5.72 -7.11 -5.53
CA SER A 359 -5.28 -6.33 -4.35
C SER A 359 -4.63 -4.99 -4.74
N PHE A 360 -4.22 -4.86 -6.00
CA PHE A 360 -3.76 -3.63 -6.65
C PHE A 360 -3.81 -3.80 -8.17
N ALA A 361 -3.67 -2.70 -8.92
CA ALA A 361 -3.61 -2.75 -10.37
C ALA A 361 -2.37 -3.54 -10.82
N PRO A 362 -2.51 -4.60 -11.63
CA PRO A 362 -1.40 -5.48 -11.98
C PRO A 362 -0.29 -4.73 -12.70
N ILE A 363 0.95 -5.01 -12.33
CA ILE A 363 2.16 -4.55 -13.00
C ILE A 363 2.62 -5.70 -13.89
N ILE A 364 2.37 -5.59 -15.17
CA ILE A 364 2.89 -6.52 -16.19
C ILE A 364 3.80 -5.72 -17.09
N ALA A 365 5.11 -5.92 -16.96
CA ALA A 365 6.10 -5.05 -17.55
C ALA A 365 7.15 -5.84 -18.34
N TYR A 366 7.11 -5.76 -19.66
CA TYR A 366 8.02 -6.47 -20.54
C TYR A 366 9.26 -5.63 -20.88
N GLY A 367 10.44 -6.23 -20.84
CA GLY A 367 11.71 -5.60 -21.23
C GLY A 367 11.94 -4.27 -20.49
N ALA A 368 12.08 -3.19 -21.22
CA ALA A 368 12.38 -1.85 -20.67
C ALA A 368 11.29 -1.29 -19.74
N HIS A 369 10.02 -1.69 -19.92
CA HIS A 369 8.95 -1.29 -19.02
C HIS A 369 9.17 -1.81 -17.58
N GLY A 370 9.84 -2.95 -17.43
CA GLY A 370 10.21 -3.49 -16.12
C GLY A 370 11.09 -2.54 -15.29
N ALA A 371 11.79 -1.60 -15.92
CA ALA A 371 12.58 -0.60 -15.20
C ALA A 371 11.74 0.49 -14.52
N ILE A 372 10.45 0.60 -14.87
CA ILE A 372 9.49 1.51 -14.22
C ILE A 372 8.83 0.75 -13.07
N VAL A 373 9.28 1.00 -11.85
CA VAL A 373 8.96 0.19 -10.65
C VAL A 373 7.46 -0.09 -10.46
N HIS A 374 6.61 0.92 -10.69
CA HIS A 374 5.14 0.85 -10.58
C HIS A 374 4.45 1.02 -11.95
N TYR A 375 5.01 0.39 -12.98
CA TYR A 375 4.39 0.39 -14.31
C TYR A 375 3.08 -0.38 -14.29
N SER A 376 2.02 0.22 -14.85
CA SER A 376 0.79 -0.49 -15.19
C SER A 376 0.51 -0.30 -16.67
N PRO A 377 0.32 -1.37 -17.45
CA PRO A 377 0.05 -1.26 -18.87
C PRO A 377 -1.29 -0.56 -19.12
N THR A 378 -1.29 0.36 -20.08
CA THR A 378 -2.49 1.02 -20.59
C THR A 378 -2.63 0.71 -22.08
N LYS A 379 -3.76 1.05 -22.69
CA LYS A 379 -3.92 0.88 -24.15
C LYS A 379 -2.87 1.62 -24.96
N GLU A 380 -2.38 2.74 -24.42
CA GLU A 380 -1.38 3.60 -25.06
C GLU A 380 0.04 3.11 -24.86
N SER A 381 0.35 2.52 -23.70
CA SER A 381 1.71 2.07 -23.34
C SER A 381 1.97 0.59 -23.63
N ASN A 382 0.93 -0.21 -23.83
CA ASN A 382 0.97 -1.65 -24.03
C ASN A 382 1.89 -2.06 -25.20
N ILE A 383 2.77 -3.03 -24.96
CA ILE A 383 3.69 -3.56 -25.99
C ILE A 383 3.59 -5.08 -26.13
N PRO A 384 3.94 -5.63 -27.31
CA PRO A 384 4.02 -7.07 -27.50
C PRO A 384 5.08 -7.73 -26.61
N VAL A 385 4.76 -8.91 -26.07
CA VAL A 385 5.70 -9.79 -25.37
C VAL A 385 6.32 -10.75 -26.39
N GLU A 386 7.64 -10.64 -26.57
CA GLU A 386 8.38 -11.44 -27.52
C GLU A 386 9.12 -12.61 -26.84
N PRO A 387 9.53 -13.68 -27.59
CA PRO A 387 10.25 -14.83 -27.04
C PRO A 387 11.72 -14.51 -26.74
N ARG A 388 11.97 -13.49 -25.95
CA ARG A 388 13.30 -13.02 -25.48
C ARG A 388 13.14 -12.14 -24.25
N SER A 389 14.26 -11.88 -23.57
CA SER A 389 14.32 -10.96 -22.42
C SER A 389 13.39 -11.35 -21.25
N LEU A 390 13.07 -10.42 -20.38
CA LEU A 390 12.36 -10.63 -19.12
C LEU A 390 10.98 -9.98 -19.13
N LEU A 391 10.03 -10.63 -18.47
CA LEU A 391 8.72 -10.10 -18.14
C LEU A 391 8.59 -10.06 -16.61
N LEU A 392 8.46 -8.87 -16.04
CA LEU A 392 8.14 -8.68 -14.63
C LEU A 392 6.62 -8.67 -14.48
N ALA A 393 6.10 -9.54 -13.62
CA ALA A 393 4.69 -9.60 -13.26
C ALA A 393 4.56 -9.47 -11.74
N ASP A 394 4.10 -8.31 -11.31
CA ASP A 394 3.81 -7.99 -9.91
C ASP A 394 2.31 -7.82 -9.76
N THR A 395 1.71 -8.71 -8.97
CA THR A 395 0.27 -8.89 -8.93
C THR A 395 -0.18 -9.46 -7.60
N GLY A 396 -1.38 -9.12 -7.19
CA GLY A 396 -1.98 -9.67 -5.99
C GLY A 396 -3.49 -9.84 -6.11
N GLY A 397 -4.06 -10.58 -5.19
CA GLY A 397 -5.50 -10.83 -5.12
C GLY A 397 -6.04 -10.77 -3.71
N HIS A 398 -7.28 -10.32 -3.60
CA HIS A 398 -8.08 -10.48 -2.40
C HIS A 398 -8.90 -11.76 -2.48
N TYR A 399 -8.84 -12.52 -1.42
CA TYR A 399 -9.66 -13.69 -1.15
C TYR A 399 -10.40 -13.46 0.16
N LEU A 400 -11.53 -14.13 0.40
CA LEU A 400 -12.22 -14.01 1.70
C LEU A 400 -11.33 -14.35 2.90
N GLN A 401 -10.26 -15.13 2.67
CA GLN A 401 -9.31 -15.57 3.71
C GLN A 401 -8.02 -14.77 3.77
N GLY A 402 -7.81 -13.75 2.92
CA GLY A 402 -6.58 -12.97 2.98
C GLY A 402 -6.28 -12.18 1.71
N THR A 403 -5.19 -11.46 1.74
CA THR A 403 -4.67 -10.63 0.66
C THR A 403 -3.33 -11.19 0.20
N THR A 404 -3.09 -11.26 -1.10
CA THR A 404 -1.81 -11.70 -1.66
C THR A 404 -1.09 -10.56 -2.35
N ASP A 405 0.22 -10.67 -2.40
CA ASP A 405 1.15 -9.81 -3.12
C ASP A 405 2.31 -10.70 -3.60
N ILE A 406 2.50 -10.78 -4.91
CA ILE A 406 3.43 -11.73 -5.53
C ILE A 406 4.07 -11.11 -6.75
N THR A 407 5.39 -10.94 -6.71
CA THR A 407 6.14 -10.63 -7.92
C THR A 407 6.94 -11.83 -8.40
N ARG A 408 6.87 -12.09 -9.70
CA ARG A 408 7.80 -12.97 -10.41
C ARG A 408 8.32 -12.29 -11.66
N THR A 409 9.61 -12.44 -11.91
CA THR A 409 10.21 -12.11 -13.20
C THR A 409 10.41 -13.40 -13.99
N PHE A 410 9.94 -13.42 -15.24
CA PHE A 410 9.97 -14.59 -16.12
C PHE A 410 10.91 -14.37 -17.31
N ALA A 411 11.74 -15.34 -17.61
CA ALA A 411 12.47 -15.40 -18.88
C ALA A 411 11.50 -15.81 -20.00
N MET A 412 11.26 -14.91 -20.95
CA MET A 412 10.33 -15.16 -22.06
C MET A 412 10.99 -15.92 -23.23
N GLY A 413 12.27 -16.21 -23.12
CA GLY A 413 13.07 -16.94 -24.10
C GLY A 413 14.55 -16.69 -23.86
N GLU A 414 15.30 -16.37 -24.90
CA GLU A 414 16.73 -16.06 -24.75
C GLU A 414 16.93 -14.81 -23.89
N THR A 415 17.78 -14.95 -22.87
CA THR A 415 18.16 -13.87 -21.94
C THR A 415 19.66 -13.63 -21.99
N THR A 416 20.07 -12.39 -21.78
CA THR A 416 21.47 -11.98 -21.75
C THR A 416 22.17 -12.42 -20.45
N ASP A 417 23.51 -12.46 -20.47
CA ASP A 417 24.29 -12.71 -19.24
C ASP A 417 24.05 -11.63 -18.16
N GLU A 418 23.80 -10.38 -18.56
CA GLU A 418 23.47 -9.27 -17.64
C GLU A 418 22.10 -9.50 -16.96
N GLU A 419 21.08 -9.89 -17.71
CA GLU A 419 19.75 -10.23 -17.16
C GLU A 419 19.85 -11.42 -16.17
N LYS A 420 20.53 -12.50 -16.55
CA LYS A 420 20.73 -13.68 -15.69
C LYS A 420 21.51 -13.35 -14.41
N LYS A 421 22.56 -12.52 -14.53
CA LYS A 421 23.36 -12.10 -13.38
C LYS A 421 22.46 -11.39 -12.36
N PHE A 422 21.78 -10.33 -12.75
CA PHE A 422 20.99 -9.52 -11.83
C PHE A 422 19.74 -10.25 -11.36
N PHE A 423 19.11 -11.08 -12.19
CA PHE A 423 18.04 -11.98 -11.76
C PHE A 423 18.48 -12.85 -10.59
N THR A 424 19.68 -13.43 -10.71
CA THR A 424 20.19 -14.34 -9.68
C THR A 424 20.64 -13.60 -8.42
N LEU A 425 21.20 -12.40 -8.53
CA LEU A 425 21.58 -11.59 -7.37
C LEU A 425 20.35 -11.11 -6.57
N VAL A 426 19.28 -10.69 -7.25
CA VAL A 426 18.01 -10.34 -6.59
C VAL A 426 17.41 -11.59 -5.91
N LEU A 427 17.38 -12.73 -6.60
CA LEU A 427 16.91 -13.99 -6.02
C LEU A 427 17.72 -14.39 -4.79
N LYS A 428 19.04 -14.24 -4.83
CA LYS A 428 19.92 -14.52 -3.69
C LYS A 428 19.58 -13.64 -2.49
N GLY A 429 19.39 -12.34 -2.68
CA GLY A 429 18.97 -11.42 -1.63
C GLY A 429 17.62 -11.83 -1.02
N HIS A 430 16.64 -12.15 -1.86
CA HIS A 430 15.34 -12.66 -1.44
C HIS A 430 15.46 -13.95 -0.59
N LEU A 431 16.26 -14.92 -1.03
CA LEU A 431 16.47 -16.17 -0.28
C LEU A 431 17.15 -15.92 1.07
N HIS A 432 18.08 -14.99 1.15
CA HIS A 432 18.78 -14.65 2.40
C HIS A 432 17.83 -14.00 3.40
N LEU A 433 17.01 -13.03 2.96
CA LEU A 433 16.05 -12.38 3.83
C LEU A 433 14.94 -13.34 4.28
N GLY A 434 14.30 -14.06 3.36
CA GLY A 434 13.18 -14.96 3.67
C GLY A 434 13.57 -16.16 4.56
N ASN A 435 14.86 -16.50 4.67
CA ASN A 435 15.37 -17.53 5.57
C ASN A 435 16.11 -16.97 6.80
N ALA A 436 15.97 -15.67 7.05
CA ALA A 436 16.61 -15.02 8.18
C ALA A 436 16.11 -15.56 9.53
N ARG A 437 17.02 -15.58 10.50
CA ARG A 437 16.73 -15.79 11.92
C ARG A 437 17.31 -14.64 12.71
N TRP A 438 16.54 -14.09 13.63
CA TRP A 438 16.98 -12.94 14.40
C TRP A 438 16.51 -13.01 15.86
N LYS A 439 17.17 -12.25 16.70
CA LYS A 439 16.77 -12.10 18.11
C LYS A 439 15.57 -11.16 18.21
N TYR A 440 14.60 -11.52 19.04
CA TYR A 440 13.45 -10.65 19.35
C TYR A 440 13.89 -9.23 19.72
N GLY A 441 13.16 -8.24 19.21
CA GLY A 441 13.46 -6.82 19.34
C GLY A 441 14.19 -6.21 18.14
N CYS A 442 14.63 -7.04 17.17
CA CYS A 442 15.09 -6.50 15.87
C CYS A 442 13.92 -5.94 15.06
N THR A 443 14.24 -4.93 14.27
CA THR A 443 13.33 -4.26 13.35
C THR A 443 13.63 -4.65 11.91
N GLY A 444 12.76 -4.32 10.98
CA GLY A 444 13.01 -4.55 9.56
C GLY A 444 14.30 -3.89 9.05
N ALA A 445 14.72 -2.75 9.64
CA ALA A 445 15.98 -2.10 9.28
C ALA A 445 17.22 -2.97 9.57
N ASN A 446 17.13 -3.85 10.56
CA ASN A 446 18.23 -4.78 10.87
C ASN A 446 18.33 -5.91 9.83
N LEU A 447 17.25 -6.22 9.13
CA LEU A 447 17.16 -7.35 8.20
C LEU A 447 17.31 -6.94 6.73
N ASP A 448 17.00 -5.70 6.38
CA ASP A 448 17.01 -5.17 5.00
C ASP A 448 18.35 -5.41 4.28
N TYR A 449 19.47 -5.34 5.02
CA TYR A 449 20.80 -5.61 4.47
C TYR A 449 20.91 -7.00 3.83
N LEU A 450 20.22 -8.02 4.35
CA LEU A 450 20.29 -9.39 3.81
C LEU A 450 19.80 -9.45 2.36
N ALA A 451 18.79 -8.64 2.02
CA ALA A 451 18.27 -8.56 0.66
C ALA A 451 19.14 -7.69 -0.26
N ARG A 452 19.75 -6.61 0.28
CA ARG A 452 20.55 -5.68 -0.53
C ARG A 452 21.98 -6.11 -0.72
N GLU A 453 22.54 -6.92 0.19
CA GLU A 453 23.95 -7.29 0.22
C GLU A 453 24.46 -7.78 -1.14
N PRO A 454 23.78 -8.71 -1.86
CA PRO A 454 24.27 -9.19 -3.15
C PRO A 454 24.41 -8.10 -4.22
N LEU A 455 23.52 -7.10 -4.21
CA LEU A 455 23.57 -5.95 -5.13
C LEU A 455 24.62 -4.92 -4.68
N TRP A 456 24.75 -4.66 -3.39
CA TRP A 456 25.75 -3.71 -2.86
C TRP A 456 27.19 -4.18 -3.08
N GLN A 457 27.45 -5.50 -3.13
CA GLN A 457 28.74 -6.03 -3.54
C GLN A 457 29.11 -5.68 -4.99
N GLU A 458 28.11 -5.41 -5.83
CA GLU A 458 28.27 -4.95 -7.21
C GLU A 458 28.17 -3.40 -7.34
N ASN A 459 28.09 -2.66 -6.23
CA ASN A 459 27.83 -1.22 -6.16
C ASN A 459 26.50 -0.81 -6.82
N MET A 460 25.49 -1.68 -6.76
CA MET A 460 24.13 -1.46 -7.27
C MET A 460 23.12 -1.47 -6.11
N ASP A 461 21.96 -0.84 -6.34
CA ASP A 461 20.88 -0.75 -5.34
C ASP A 461 19.52 -0.59 -6.04
N TYR A 462 18.45 -0.61 -5.25
CA TYR A 462 17.09 -0.24 -5.64
C TYR A 462 16.51 0.80 -4.66
N ASN A 463 15.59 1.64 -5.18
CA ASN A 463 15.12 2.85 -4.48
C ASN A 463 13.79 2.69 -3.73
N HIS A 464 13.25 1.48 -3.63
CA HIS A 464 12.05 1.18 -2.83
C HIS A 464 12.38 0.43 -1.54
N GLY A 465 11.39 0.22 -0.68
CA GLY A 465 11.52 -0.65 0.50
C GLY A 465 11.70 -2.10 0.08
N THR A 466 12.36 -2.89 0.92
CA THR A 466 12.48 -4.33 0.68
C THR A 466 11.24 -5.09 1.13
N GLY A 467 10.40 -4.47 1.95
CA GLY A 467 9.14 -5.08 2.37
C GLY A 467 8.27 -4.15 3.21
N HIS A 468 6.99 -4.47 3.22
CA HIS A 468 5.93 -3.77 3.95
C HIS A 468 5.00 -4.77 4.63
N GLY A 469 4.20 -4.31 5.59
CA GLY A 469 3.11 -5.10 6.14
C GLY A 469 1.98 -5.27 5.14
N VAL A 470 1.14 -6.30 5.34
CA VAL A 470 -0.01 -6.60 4.49
C VAL A 470 -1.28 -6.74 5.31
N GLY A 471 -2.35 -6.08 4.90
CA GLY A 471 -3.65 -6.12 5.56
C GLY A 471 -4.42 -7.42 5.30
N TYR A 472 -5.19 -7.86 6.30
CA TYR A 472 -6.05 -9.05 6.16
C TYR A 472 -7.37 -8.68 5.50
N VAL A 473 -7.49 -8.97 4.20
CA VAL A 473 -8.62 -8.50 3.36
C VAL A 473 -8.83 -6.99 3.55
N LEU A 474 -7.70 -6.26 3.46
CA LEU A 474 -7.58 -4.80 3.58
C LEU A 474 -6.50 -4.32 2.60
N SER A 475 -5.94 -3.12 2.79
CA SER A 475 -4.88 -2.62 1.91
C SER A 475 -3.72 -3.62 1.80
N VAL A 476 -3.19 -3.80 0.59
CA VAL A 476 -1.98 -4.59 0.35
C VAL A 476 -0.80 -3.98 1.11
N HIS A 477 -0.73 -2.66 1.20
CA HIS A 477 0.24 -1.96 2.05
C HIS A 477 -0.35 -1.66 3.42
N GLU A 478 0.24 -2.19 4.47
CA GLU A 478 -0.16 -1.96 5.87
C GLU A 478 1.07 -1.68 6.74
N GLY A 479 0.95 -0.68 7.63
CA GLY A 479 1.92 -0.44 8.70
C GLY A 479 1.59 -1.23 9.98
N PRO A 480 2.39 -1.04 11.06
CA PRO A 480 3.51 -0.08 11.19
C PRO A 480 4.87 -0.62 10.74
N GLN A 481 5.04 -1.95 10.60
CA GLN A 481 6.33 -2.57 10.27
C GLN A 481 6.68 -2.38 8.78
N ARG A 482 7.97 -2.20 8.52
CA ARG A 482 8.55 -2.19 7.17
C ARG A 482 9.92 -2.81 7.20
N ILE A 483 10.33 -3.46 6.12
CA ILE A 483 11.71 -3.90 5.90
C ILE A 483 12.37 -2.86 4.99
N HIS A 484 13.13 -1.95 5.59
CA HIS A 484 13.80 -0.85 4.92
C HIS A 484 14.92 -0.31 5.79
N TRP A 485 16.12 -0.06 5.25
CA TRP A 485 17.29 0.40 6.00
C TRP A 485 17.11 1.77 6.71
N ARG A 486 16.15 2.57 6.27
CA ARG A 486 15.68 3.82 6.92
C ARG A 486 14.28 3.67 7.52
N GLY A 487 13.84 2.44 7.79
CA GLY A 487 12.51 2.17 8.33
C GLY A 487 12.34 2.65 9.76
N ALA A 488 11.08 2.80 10.18
CA ALA A 488 10.73 3.09 11.56
C ALA A 488 11.24 1.97 12.50
N PRO A 489 11.63 2.29 13.74
CA PRO A 489 12.18 1.32 14.70
C PRO A 489 11.07 0.48 15.35
N ILE A 490 10.21 -0.15 14.54
CA ILE A 490 9.14 -1.04 15.00
C ILE A 490 9.69 -2.46 15.06
N PRO A 491 9.74 -3.10 16.23
CA PRO A 491 10.12 -4.50 16.35
C PRO A 491 9.16 -5.40 15.57
N LEU A 492 9.72 -6.43 14.95
CA LEU A 492 8.91 -7.46 14.29
C LEU A 492 8.32 -8.40 15.34
N GLU A 493 6.99 -8.55 15.32
CA GLU A 493 6.23 -9.41 16.23
C GLU A 493 5.73 -10.67 15.52
N PRO A 494 5.69 -11.83 16.20
CA PRO A 494 5.06 -13.04 15.65
C PRO A 494 3.60 -12.78 15.23
N GLY A 495 3.26 -13.23 14.02
CA GLY A 495 1.97 -12.97 13.39
C GLY A 495 1.99 -11.76 12.44
N MET A 496 3.01 -10.91 12.44
CA MET A 496 3.15 -9.90 11.41
C MET A 496 3.41 -10.55 10.05
N VAL A 497 2.67 -10.13 9.04
CA VAL A 497 2.88 -10.51 7.64
C VAL A 497 3.67 -9.40 6.96
N THR A 498 4.73 -9.76 6.23
CA THR A 498 5.57 -8.81 5.49
C THR A 498 5.86 -9.31 4.09
N SER A 499 5.97 -8.39 3.13
CA SER A 499 6.60 -8.71 1.84
C SER A 499 8.12 -8.84 2.01
N ASP A 500 8.73 -9.58 1.10
CA ASP A 500 10.17 -9.73 0.85
C ASP A 500 10.35 -9.58 -0.67
N GLU A 501 10.64 -8.33 -1.12
CA GLU A 501 10.51 -7.89 -2.51
C GLU A 501 11.75 -7.13 -3.05
N PRO A 502 12.98 -7.63 -2.89
CA PRO A 502 14.12 -6.98 -3.51
C PRO A 502 13.97 -6.88 -5.03
N GLY A 503 14.56 -5.85 -5.62
CA GLY A 503 14.51 -5.63 -7.06
C GLY A 503 15.80 -5.06 -7.63
N PHE A 504 15.87 -4.98 -8.96
CA PHE A 504 16.91 -4.30 -9.71
C PHE A 504 16.32 -3.72 -11.00
N TYR A 505 16.63 -2.47 -11.30
CA TYR A 505 15.99 -1.73 -12.39
C TYR A 505 17.04 -0.99 -13.21
N LEU A 506 17.10 -1.30 -14.51
CA LEU A 506 18.05 -0.70 -15.42
C LEU A 506 17.29 0.05 -16.52
N GLU A 507 17.25 1.36 -16.42
CA GLU A 507 16.50 2.25 -17.32
C GLU A 507 16.78 1.94 -18.80
N GLY A 508 15.71 1.80 -19.58
CA GLY A 508 15.77 1.50 -21.01
C GLY A 508 16.16 0.06 -21.35
N LYS A 509 16.36 -0.83 -20.36
CA LYS A 509 16.73 -2.23 -20.58
C LYS A 509 15.72 -3.21 -19.97
N PHE A 510 15.71 -3.38 -18.65
CA PHE A 510 14.86 -4.35 -17.96
C PHE A 510 14.69 -4.01 -16.46
N GLY A 511 13.69 -4.61 -15.83
CA GLY A 511 13.54 -4.65 -14.37
C GLY A 511 13.34 -6.06 -13.87
N ILE A 512 13.76 -6.30 -12.64
CA ILE A 512 13.66 -7.57 -11.94
C ILE A 512 13.13 -7.28 -10.54
N ARG A 513 12.09 -8.01 -10.11
CA ARG A 513 11.64 -8.08 -8.72
C ARG A 513 11.25 -9.53 -8.42
N HIS A 514 11.62 -10.02 -7.26
CA HIS A 514 11.18 -11.29 -6.73
C HIS A 514 10.52 -11.03 -5.39
N GLU A 515 9.30 -11.52 -5.24
CA GLU A 515 8.53 -11.24 -4.05
C GLU A 515 7.78 -12.46 -3.54
N ASN A 516 7.88 -12.65 -2.25
CA ASN A 516 7.00 -13.51 -1.46
C ASN A 516 6.45 -12.73 -0.27
N LEU A 517 5.23 -13.03 0.13
CA LEU A 517 4.80 -12.72 1.49
C LEU A 517 5.33 -13.77 2.47
N THR A 518 5.71 -13.27 3.63
CA THR A 518 6.20 -14.07 4.75
C THR A 518 5.41 -13.73 6.01
N VAL A 519 5.37 -14.67 6.97
CA VAL A 519 4.84 -14.40 8.31
C VAL A 519 5.95 -14.58 9.34
N VAL A 520 6.02 -13.65 10.29
CA VAL A 520 6.94 -13.74 11.43
C VAL A 520 6.48 -14.85 12.37
N CYS A 521 7.36 -15.78 12.67
CA CYS A 521 7.11 -16.94 13.53
C CYS A 521 8.05 -16.98 14.74
N GLU A 522 7.56 -17.60 15.82
CA GLU A 522 8.37 -17.95 16.97
C GLU A 522 9.45 -18.97 16.57
N GLY A 523 10.67 -18.70 17.00
CA GLY A 523 11.78 -19.63 16.90
C GLY A 523 12.15 -20.22 18.26
N GLU A 524 13.42 -20.57 18.41
CA GLU A 524 13.96 -21.12 19.67
C GLU A 524 14.08 -20.03 20.74
N THR A 525 13.76 -20.39 21.97
CA THR A 525 14.09 -19.60 23.16
C THR A 525 15.15 -20.34 23.96
N ASN A 526 16.29 -19.70 24.19
CA ASN A 526 17.44 -20.30 24.90
C ASN A 526 18.12 -19.28 25.83
N ALA A 527 19.30 -19.61 26.36
CA ALA A 527 20.06 -18.76 27.29
C ALA A 527 20.44 -17.38 26.69
N TYR A 528 20.45 -17.23 25.37
CA TYR A 528 20.74 -15.98 24.66
C TYR A 528 19.49 -15.12 24.39
N GLY A 529 18.30 -15.67 24.62
CA GLY A 529 17.02 -14.99 24.46
C GLY A 529 16.05 -15.70 23.50
N ARG A 530 15.01 -14.99 23.12
CA ARG A 530 13.96 -15.41 22.18
C ARG A 530 14.40 -15.08 20.76
N PHE A 531 14.28 -16.05 19.86
CA PHE A 531 14.58 -15.88 18.44
C PHE A 531 13.31 -15.99 17.59
N LEU A 532 13.31 -15.29 16.46
CA LEU A 532 12.24 -15.30 15.48
C LEU A 532 12.79 -15.73 14.12
N HIS A 533 11.88 -16.08 13.22
CA HIS A 533 12.19 -16.39 11.81
C HIS A 533 10.99 -16.07 10.92
N PHE A 534 11.19 -16.02 9.61
CA PHE A 534 10.11 -15.99 8.64
C PHE A 534 9.67 -17.40 8.22
N ASP A 535 8.37 -17.54 7.91
CA ASP A 535 7.83 -18.66 7.16
C ASP A 535 7.15 -18.13 5.89
N TYR A 536 7.47 -18.71 4.74
CA TYR A 536 6.90 -18.30 3.46
C TYR A 536 5.40 -18.62 3.38
N LEU A 537 4.61 -17.63 3.00
CA LEU A 537 3.19 -17.77 2.65
C LEU A 537 3.04 -18.03 1.15
N THR A 538 3.77 -17.30 0.31
CA THR A 538 3.71 -17.41 -1.15
C THR A 538 4.30 -18.73 -1.65
N MET A 539 3.52 -19.44 -2.48
CA MET A 539 3.88 -20.76 -3.04
C MET A 539 3.85 -20.72 -4.57
N VAL A 540 4.85 -20.04 -5.17
CA VAL A 540 5.03 -19.92 -6.62
C VAL A 540 6.47 -20.21 -6.97
N PRO A 541 6.79 -21.01 -8.02
CA PRO A 541 8.20 -21.28 -8.37
C PRO A 541 8.91 -20.02 -8.89
N PHE A 542 10.22 -19.93 -8.65
CA PHE A 542 11.10 -19.00 -9.36
C PHE A 542 11.49 -19.59 -10.71
N ASP A 543 11.71 -18.74 -11.70
CA ASP A 543 12.04 -19.17 -13.06
C ASP A 543 13.50 -19.57 -13.18
N LEU A 544 13.77 -20.88 -13.19
CA LEU A 544 15.13 -21.43 -13.28
C LEU A 544 15.81 -21.15 -14.63
N ASP A 545 15.07 -20.77 -15.67
CA ASP A 545 15.66 -20.46 -16.99
C ASP A 545 16.48 -19.16 -16.96
N ALA A 546 16.16 -18.25 -16.02
CA ALA A 546 16.91 -17.02 -15.80
C ALA A 546 17.99 -17.11 -14.71
N VAL A 547 18.12 -18.27 -14.04
CA VAL A 547 19.13 -18.46 -12.98
C VAL A 547 20.49 -18.78 -13.56
N ASP A 548 21.49 -18.00 -13.18
CA ASP A 548 22.89 -18.30 -13.42
C ASP A 548 23.55 -18.86 -12.15
N THR A 549 23.72 -20.17 -12.10
CA THR A 549 24.26 -20.88 -10.93
C THR A 549 25.67 -20.47 -10.52
N ARG A 550 26.41 -19.74 -11.36
CA ARG A 550 27.75 -19.20 -11.04
C ARG A 550 27.68 -18.16 -9.89
N TYR A 551 26.55 -17.50 -9.70
CA TYR A 551 26.33 -16.50 -8.66
C TYR A 551 25.73 -17.07 -7.36
N LEU A 552 25.37 -18.35 -7.34
CA LEU A 552 24.85 -19.08 -6.17
C LEU A 552 25.93 -19.97 -5.55
N ASN A 553 26.09 -19.87 -4.26
CA ASN A 553 26.86 -20.87 -3.51
C ASN A 553 26.01 -22.10 -3.15
N GLU A 554 26.58 -23.12 -2.55
CA GLU A 554 25.87 -24.36 -2.22
C GLU A 554 24.75 -24.17 -1.19
N ASP A 555 24.86 -23.17 -0.31
CA ASP A 555 23.81 -22.88 0.67
C ASP A 555 22.65 -22.14 0.00
N ASP A 556 22.91 -21.21 -0.92
CA ASP A 556 21.89 -20.55 -1.73
C ASP A 556 21.07 -21.59 -2.54
N LYS A 557 21.75 -22.55 -3.17
CA LYS A 557 21.08 -23.64 -3.91
C LYS A 557 20.22 -24.51 -2.99
N LYS A 558 20.70 -24.84 -1.77
CA LYS A 558 19.90 -25.57 -0.78
C LYS A 558 18.63 -24.81 -0.40
N LEU A 559 18.72 -23.48 -0.17
CA LEU A 559 17.56 -22.65 0.15
C LEU A 559 16.56 -22.65 -0.99
N LEU A 560 16.99 -22.43 -2.23
CA LEU A 560 16.11 -22.44 -3.40
C LEU A 560 15.47 -23.83 -3.61
N ASN A 561 16.24 -24.90 -3.52
CA ASN A 561 15.74 -26.26 -3.67
C ASN A 561 14.72 -26.62 -2.58
N ALA A 562 14.95 -26.18 -1.33
CA ALA A 562 14.01 -26.37 -0.23
C ALA A 562 12.69 -25.59 -0.46
N TYR A 563 12.77 -24.34 -0.90
CA TYR A 563 11.60 -23.55 -1.27
C TYR A 563 10.81 -24.23 -2.42
N HIS A 564 11.48 -24.62 -3.50
CA HIS A 564 10.85 -25.30 -4.64
C HIS A 564 10.22 -26.66 -4.24
N ALA A 565 10.84 -27.39 -3.31
CA ALA A 565 10.22 -28.62 -2.78
C ALA A 565 8.89 -28.32 -2.06
N LYS A 566 8.85 -27.26 -1.23
CA LYS A 566 7.63 -26.81 -0.54
C LYS A 566 6.57 -26.34 -1.52
N VAL A 567 6.96 -25.57 -2.55
CA VAL A 567 6.05 -25.13 -3.63
C VAL A 567 5.43 -26.33 -4.33
N ARG A 568 6.26 -27.30 -4.73
CA ARG A 568 5.81 -28.52 -5.40
C ARG A 568 4.82 -29.32 -4.55
N GLU A 569 5.16 -29.56 -3.28
CA GLU A 569 4.29 -30.28 -2.35
C GLU A 569 2.91 -29.58 -2.19
N THR A 570 2.93 -28.26 -2.12
CA THR A 570 1.71 -27.45 -1.88
C THR A 570 0.85 -27.29 -3.12
N ILE A 571 1.43 -27.06 -4.30
CA ILE A 571 0.69 -26.66 -5.50
C ILE A 571 0.33 -27.85 -6.39
N LEU A 572 1.17 -28.91 -6.44
CA LEU A 572 0.95 -30.08 -7.31
C LEU A 572 -0.44 -30.73 -7.16
N PRO A 573 -1.05 -30.82 -5.94
CA PRO A 573 -2.38 -31.40 -5.78
C PRO A 573 -3.51 -30.65 -6.51
N TYR A 574 -3.28 -29.43 -6.94
CA TYR A 574 -4.26 -28.57 -7.63
C TYR A 574 -4.07 -28.53 -9.15
N LEU A 575 -3.02 -29.15 -9.67
CA LEU A 575 -2.69 -29.20 -11.09
C LEU A 575 -2.91 -30.61 -11.64
N ALA A 576 -3.12 -30.71 -12.95
CA ALA A 576 -3.29 -31.99 -13.63
C ALA A 576 -2.63 -31.98 -15.02
N GLY A 577 -2.38 -33.17 -15.59
CA GLY A 577 -1.81 -33.32 -16.92
C GLY A 577 -0.50 -32.57 -17.11
N ASP A 578 -0.39 -31.85 -18.21
CA ASP A 578 0.84 -31.14 -18.61
C ASP A 578 1.27 -30.05 -17.62
N GLU A 579 0.31 -29.38 -16.94
CA GLU A 579 0.62 -28.38 -15.91
C GLU A 579 1.35 -29.02 -14.71
N ALA A 580 0.91 -30.21 -14.29
CA ALA A 580 1.54 -30.95 -13.19
C ALA A 580 2.96 -31.44 -13.54
N GLU A 581 3.13 -32.00 -14.74
CA GLU A 581 4.45 -32.45 -15.23
C GLU A 581 5.41 -31.27 -15.38
N TRP A 582 4.91 -30.13 -15.90
CA TRP A 582 5.69 -28.92 -16.02
C TRP A 582 6.14 -28.38 -14.65
N LEU A 583 5.27 -28.38 -13.62
CA LEU A 583 5.64 -27.94 -12.27
C LEU A 583 6.77 -28.78 -11.70
N LEU A 584 6.76 -30.10 -11.90
CA LEU A 584 7.86 -30.99 -11.48
C LEU A 584 9.20 -30.57 -12.10
N HIS A 585 9.18 -30.18 -13.39
CA HIS A 585 10.36 -29.69 -14.09
C HIS A 585 10.77 -28.27 -13.59
N ALA A 586 9.81 -27.36 -13.46
CA ALA A 586 10.05 -25.98 -13.02
C ALA A 586 10.62 -25.90 -11.59
N THR A 587 10.30 -26.89 -10.75
CA THR A 587 10.80 -26.97 -9.36
C THR A 587 11.92 -28.00 -9.14
N ARG A 588 12.60 -28.41 -10.22
CA ARG A 588 13.74 -29.34 -10.12
C ARG A 588 14.87 -28.78 -9.25
N ALA A 589 15.66 -29.63 -8.66
CA ALA A 589 16.87 -29.21 -7.94
C ALA A 589 17.96 -28.72 -8.93
N ILE A 590 18.76 -27.75 -8.49
CA ILE A 590 19.90 -27.18 -9.24
C ILE A 590 21.18 -27.31 -8.43
#